data_be1f685d4d94683a8b352b83162bc9ae
#
_entry.id   be1f685d4d94683a8b352b83162bc9ae
#
_cell.length_a   1.000
_cell.length_b   1.000
_cell.length_c   1.000
_cell.angle_alpha   90.00
_cell.angle_beta   90.00
_cell.angle_gamma   90.00
#
_symmetry.space_group_name_H-M   'P 1'
#
loop_
_entity.id
_entity.type
_entity.pdbx_description
1 polymer ?
#
loop_
_entity_poly.entity_id
_entity_poly.type
_entity_poly.pdbx_seq_one_letter_code
_entity_poly.pdbx_strand_id
1 'polypeptide(L)'
;MMGAGAALASAYIPPAQAAVEDQAQRMKWWHEARFGMFIHWGLYSVLGRHEWAMEEEGIPVAEYEQLARRFTPKPNAARAWAKLAKAAGQKYMVMTTKHHEGFCNFDTKLTNYCAPKQACGRDLVHEYVEAARAEGLRVGFYYSLMDWHHPDGARCKTDEAARRRFVDYTHGLVHELCSNYGKLDVLWYDVDWPLSPEGWESVKMNAMVRKLQPEIIINNRSGVPEDFSTPEQHITAVANRNWESCMTMNDSWGYNRADDNWKSAKTIVRNLGTCARQGGNYLLNIG
;
A
#
# COMPACT_ATOMS: atom_id res chain seq x y z
N MET A 1 12.90 35.81 50.97
CA MET A 1 13.31 34.84 49.96
C MET A 1 12.32 34.97 48.80
N MET A 2 12.76 35.64 47.72
CA MET A 2 11.93 35.80 46.52
C MET A 2 12.32 34.66 45.55
N GLY A 3 11.38 33.80 45.23
CA GLY A 3 11.57 32.73 44.25
C GLY A 3 11.45 33.30 42.83
N ALA A 4 12.53 33.25 42.08
CA ALA A 4 12.52 33.58 40.64
C ALA A 4 11.90 32.39 39.88
N GLY A 5 10.69 32.60 39.38
CA GLY A 5 10.06 31.71 38.43
C GLY A 5 10.72 31.85 37.07
N ALA A 6 11.44 30.85 36.61
CA ALA A 6 11.95 30.78 35.23
C ALA A 6 10.77 30.46 34.31
N ALA A 7 10.32 31.46 33.55
CA ALA A 7 9.40 31.24 32.44
C ALA A 7 10.14 30.55 31.31
N LEU A 8 9.77 29.30 31.01
CA LEU A 8 10.20 28.59 29.79
C LEU A 8 9.57 29.30 28.58
N ALA A 9 10.40 30.05 27.86
CA ALA A 9 10.00 30.62 26.59
C ALA A 9 9.82 29.48 25.57
N SER A 10 8.57 29.21 25.22
CA SER A 10 8.25 28.32 24.09
C SER A 10 8.74 28.98 22.81
N ALA A 11 9.77 28.43 22.19
CA ALA A 11 10.29 28.94 20.93
C ALA A 11 9.23 28.80 19.83
N TYR A 12 8.90 29.90 19.16
CA TYR A 12 8.02 29.86 17.98
C TYR A 12 8.75 29.11 16.83
N ILE A 13 8.21 27.99 16.40
CA ILE A 13 8.68 27.24 15.22
C ILE A 13 7.78 27.67 14.05
N PRO A 14 8.35 28.18 12.94
CA PRO A 14 7.57 28.52 11.75
C PRO A 14 6.83 27.29 11.20
N PRO A 15 5.60 27.43 10.66
CA PRO A 15 4.80 26.29 10.19
C PRO A 15 5.50 25.38 9.16
N ALA A 16 6.30 25.94 8.26
CA ALA A 16 7.08 25.16 7.29
C ALA A 16 8.18 24.32 7.96
N GLN A 17 8.85 24.84 8.98
CA GLN A 17 9.87 24.12 9.74
C GLN A 17 9.24 23.00 10.60
N ALA A 18 8.10 23.27 11.23
CA ALA A 18 7.33 22.28 11.97
C ALA A 18 6.90 21.11 11.05
N ALA A 19 6.44 21.38 9.83
CA ALA A 19 6.05 20.36 8.86
C ALA A 19 7.25 19.48 8.44
N VAL A 20 8.44 20.05 8.29
CA VAL A 20 9.69 19.31 7.98
C VAL A 20 10.13 18.45 9.17
N GLU A 21 10.06 18.98 10.37
CA GLU A 21 10.39 18.24 11.59
C GLU A 21 9.42 17.07 11.81
N ASP A 22 8.13 17.28 11.59
CA ASP A 22 7.11 16.23 11.65
C ASP A 22 7.37 15.11 10.62
N GLN A 23 7.74 15.46 9.39
CA GLN A 23 8.09 14.48 8.37
C GLN A 23 9.36 13.72 8.76
N ALA A 24 10.41 14.38 9.22
CA ALA A 24 11.64 13.75 9.65
C ALA A 24 11.39 12.74 10.79
N GLN A 25 10.54 13.11 11.75
CA GLN A 25 10.16 12.23 12.85
C GLN A 25 9.38 10.99 12.37
N ARG A 26 8.38 11.18 11.48
CA ARG A 26 7.63 10.06 10.89
C ARG A 26 8.52 9.11 10.11
N MET A 27 9.50 9.64 9.36
CA MET A 27 10.39 8.86 8.50
C MET A 27 11.54 8.17 9.23
N LYS A 28 11.82 8.50 10.49
CA LYS A 28 12.96 7.95 11.24
C LYS A 28 13.01 6.43 11.22
N TRP A 29 11.93 5.78 11.60
CA TRP A 29 11.86 4.31 11.64
C TRP A 29 12.06 3.68 10.26
N TRP A 30 11.55 4.33 9.21
CA TRP A 30 11.63 3.84 7.84
C TRP A 30 13.08 3.90 7.32
N HIS A 31 13.81 4.94 7.66
CA HIS A 31 15.25 5.03 7.37
C HIS A 31 16.06 3.94 8.08
N GLU A 32 15.66 3.51 9.26
CA GLU A 32 16.30 2.43 9.99
C GLU A 32 15.90 1.04 9.45
N ALA A 33 14.69 0.92 8.92
CA ALA A 33 14.12 -0.35 8.47
C ALA A 33 14.80 -0.94 7.24
N ARG A 34 15.06 -0.16 6.21
CA ARG A 34 15.73 -0.51 4.95
C ARG A 34 15.13 -1.64 4.12
N PHE A 35 14.41 -2.58 4.72
CA PHE A 35 13.92 -3.78 4.06
C PHE A 35 12.49 -4.10 4.47
N GLY A 36 11.60 -4.21 3.49
CA GLY A 36 10.19 -4.57 3.66
C GLY A 36 9.76 -5.71 2.75
N MET A 37 8.64 -6.34 3.08
CA MET A 37 7.94 -7.33 2.25
C MET A 37 6.75 -6.67 1.57
N PHE A 38 6.65 -6.79 0.25
CA PHE A 38 5.45 -6.48 -0.50
C PHE A 38 4.66 -7.76 -0.75
N ILE A 39 3.33 -7.72 -0.66
CA ILE A 39 2.48 -8.88 -0.89
C ILE A 39 1.41 -8.50 -1.90
N HIS A 40 1.49 -9.09 -3.10
CA HIS A 40 0.44 -9.00 -4.10
C HIS A 40 -0.44 -10.23 -4.04
N TRP A 41 -1.64 -10.07 -3.51
CA TRP A 41 -2.56 -11.18 -3.29
C TRP A 41 -4.02 -10.73 -3.44
N GLY A 42 -4.79 -11.43 -4.26
CA GLY A 42 -6.17 -11.12 -4.57
C GLY A 42 -6.79 -12.19 -5.47
N LEU A 43 -7.89 -11.87 -6.14
CA LEU A 43 -8.59 -12.82 -7.01
C LEU A 43 -7.71 -13.32 -8.16
N TYR A 44 -6.78 -12.53 -8.66
CA TYR A 44 -5.80 -12.92 -9.68
C TYR A 44 -4.96 -14.13 -9.26
N SER A 45 -4.78 -14.38 -7.97
CA SER A 45 -4.07 -15.57 -7.47
C SER A 45 -4.83 -16.87 -7.78
N VAL A 46 -6.17 -16.81 -7.96
CA VAL A 46 -6.99 -17.95 -8.38
C VAL A 46 -6.69 -18.32 -9.85
N LEU A 47 -6.46 -17.31 -10.68
CA LEU A 47 -6.08 -17.51 -12.09
C LEU A 47 -4.66 -18.08 -12.20
N GLY A 48 -3.73 -17.56 -11.40
CA GLY A 48 -2.31 -17.91 -11.47
C GLY A 48 -1.67 -17.49 -12.80
N ARG A 49 -2.08 -16.33 -13.33
CA ARG A 49 -1.61 -15.74 -14.59
C ARG A 49 -1.20 -14.28 -14.43
N HIS A 50 -0.76 -13.86 -13.25
CA HIS A 50 -0.42 -12.53 -12.75
C HIS A 50 -1.61 -11.58 -12.49
N GLU A 51 -1.32 -10.40 -11.93
CA GLU A 51 -2.30 -9.44 -11.42
C GLU A 51 -3.00 -8.61 -12.52
N TRP A 52 -2.41 -8.51 -13.72
CA TRP A 52 -2.99 -7.79 -14.86
C TRP A 52 -3.81 -8.67 -15.79
N ALA A 53 -3.95 -9.97 -15.52
CA ALA A 53 -4.64 -10.92 -16.40
C ALA A 53 -6.06 -10.48 -16.78
N MET A 54 -6.81 -9.82 -15.90
CA MET A 54 -8.14 -9.30 -16.22
C MET A 54 -8.12 -8.34 -17.40
N GLU A 55 -7.21 -7.38 -17.38
CA GLU A 55 -7.08 -6.34 -18.41
C GLU A 55 -6.41 -6.87 -19.68
N GLU A 56 -5.26 -7.53 -19.53
CA GLU A 56 -4.45 -7.99 -20.67
C GLU A 56 -5.15 -9.10 -21.50
N GLU A 57 -5.93 -9.96 -20.84
CA GLU A 57 -6.70 -10.99 -21.53
C GLU A 57 -8.12 -10.53 -21.90
N GLY A 58 -8.51 -9.31 -21.53
CA GLY A 58 -9.84 -8.77 -21.80
C GLY A 58 -10.95 -9.56 -21.12
N ILE A 59 -10.74 -10.06 -19.90
CA ILE A 59 -11.75 -10.85 -19.19
C ILE A 59 -12.90 -9.95 -18.75
N PRO A 60 -14.15 -10.21 -19.19
CA PRO A 60 -15.28 -9.39 -18.80
C PRO A 60 -15.49 -9.36 -17.28
N VAL A 61 -15.92 -8.21 -16.74
CA VAL A 61 -16.18 -8.04 -15.30
C VAL A 61 -17.05 -9.16 -14.74
N ALA A 62 -18.18 -9.49 -15.42
CA ALA A 62 -19.12 -10.54 -14.97
C ALA A 62 -18.49 -11.95 -14.92
N GLU A 63 -17.49 -12.21 -15.75
CA GLU A 63 -16.73 -13.46 -15.72
C GLU A 63 -15.69 -13.44 -14.58
N TYR A 64 -14.95 -12.33 -14.46
CA TYR A 64 -13.93 -12.19 -13.44
C TYR A 64 -14.51 -12.22 -12.01
N GLU A 65 -15.69 -11.66 -11.79
CA GLU A 65 -16.42 -11.73 -10.52
C GLU A 65 -16.64 -13.16 -10.00
N GLN A 66 -16.76 -14.14 -10.90
CA GLN A 66 -16.96 -15.55 -10.50
C GLN A 66 -15.75 -16.11 -9.74
N LEU A 67 -14.57 -15.49 -9.87
CA LEU A 67 -13.39 -15.88 -9.09
C LEU A 67 -13.63 -15.70 -7.59
N ALA A 68 -14.39 -14.68 -7.19
CA ALA A 68 -14.72 -14.42 -5.79
C ALA A 68 -15.46 -15.61 -5.13
N ARG A 69 -16.22 -16.41 -5.91
CA ARG A 69 -16.89 -17.63 -5.46
C ARG A 69 -15.93 -18.81 -5.25
N ARG A 70 -14.71 -18.71 -5.78
CA ARG A 70 -13.67 -19.73 -5.72
C ARG A 70 -12.48 -19.32 -4.86
N PHE A 71 -12.46 -18.05 -4.42
CA PHE A 71 -11.39 -17.50 -3.61
C PHE A 71 -11.52 -18.00 -2.17
N THR A 72 -10.83 -19.10 -1.88
CA THR A 72 -10.82 -19.75 -0.57
C THR A 72 -9.39 -19.81 -0.03
N PRO A 73 -8.88 -18.71 0.50
CA PRO A 73 -7.52 -18.59 1.00
C PRO A 73 -7.21 -19.60 2.10
N LYS A 74 -5.99 -20.15 2.08
CA LYS A 74 -5.52 -21.04 3.14
C LYS A 74 -5.58 -20.35 4.51
N PRO A 75 -6.03 -21.05 5.56
CA PRO A 75 -5.93 -20.53 6.93
C PRO A 75 -4.47 -20.20 7.29
N ASN A 76 -4.26 -19.15 8.07
CA ASN A 76 -2.93 -18.77 8.56
C ASN A 76 -1.90 -18.34 7.50
N ALA A 77 -2.30 -18.06 6.25
CA ALA A 77 -1.39 -17.55 5.22
C ALA A 77 -0.64 -16.30 5.70
N ALA A 78 -1.35 -15.33 6.26
CA ALA A 78 -0.76 -14.10 6.80
C ALA A 78 0.28 -14.36 7.90
N ARG A 79 0.04 -15.34 8.78
CA ARG A 79 1.03 -15.74 9.82
C ARG A 79 2.29 -16.35 9.21
N ALA A 80 2.16 -17.12 8.14
CA ALA A 80 3.31 -17.68 7.45
C ALA A 80 4.15 -16.57 6.81
N TRP A 81 3.53 -15.59 6.16
CA TRP A 81 4.23 -14.43 5.58
C TRP A 81 4.94 -13.59 6.64
N ALA A 82 4.27 -13.27 7.75
CA ALA A 82 4.86 -12.47 8.83
C ALA A 82 6.09 -13.15 9.46
N LYS A 83 6.02 -14.47 9.71
CA LYS A 83 7.17 -15.26 10.17
C LYS A 83 8.30 -15.26 9.15
N LEU A 84 7.99 -15.42 7.87
CA LEU A 84 8.99 -15.38 6.79
C LEU A 84 9.64 -14.00 6.71
N ALA A 85 8.86 -12.92 6.74
CA ALA A 85 9.35 -11.55 6.73
C ALA A 85 10.33 -11.30 7.88
N LYS A 86 9.94 -11.70 9.10
CA LYS A 86 10.79 -11.57 10.28
C LYS A 86 12.08 -12.38 10.14
N ALA A 87 12.00 -13.64 9.70
CA ALA A 87 13.16 -14.50 9.48
C ALA A 87 14.12 -13.95 8.43
N ALA A 88 13.58 -13.28 7.38
CA ALA A 88 14.36 -12.60 6.35
C ALA A 88 14.95 -11.25 6.82
N GLY A 89 14.65 -10.79 8.03
CA GLY A 89 15.14 -9.53 8.59
C GLY A 89 14.36 -8.30 8.13
N GLN A 90 13.22 -8.48 7.44
CA GLN A 90 12.32 -7.40 7.06
C GLN A 90 11.69 -6.74 8.28
N LYS A 91 11.40 -5.45 8.21
CA LYS A 91 10.93 -4.63 9.33
C LYS A 91 9.50 -4.16 9.19
N TYR A 92 8.96 -4.21 7.99
CA TYR A 92 7.58 -3.84 7.67
C TYR A 92 7.07 -4.71 6.52
N MET A 93 5.75 -4.76 6.42
CA MET A 93 5.05 -5.44 5.34
C MET A 93 4.05 -4.48 4.72
N VAL A 94 3.83 -4.59 3.41
CA VAL A 94 2.79 -3.87 2.67
C VAL A 94 1.98 -4.91 1.90
N MET A 95 0.66 -4.95 2.11
CA MET A 95 -0.22 -5.92 1.45
C MET A 95 -1.24 -5.20 0.56
N THR A 96 -1.54 -5.77 -0.59
CA THR A 96 -2.65 -5.32 -1.46
C THR A 96 -3.99 -5.49 -0.74
N THR A 97 -4.55 -4.38 -0.23
CA THR A 97 -5.89 -4.36 0.37
C THR A 97 -6.98 -4.35 -0.70
N LYS A 98 -6.74 -3.63 -1.81
CA LYS A 98 -7.51 -3.62 -3.05
C LYS A 98 -6.55 -3.36 -4.22
N HIS A 99 -6.50 -4.26 -5.19
CA HIS A 99 -5.74 -4.09 -6.43
C HIS A 99 -6.64 -3.55 -7.55
N HIS A 100 -6.17 -3.45 -8.79
CA HIS A 100 -6.88 -2.84 -9.93
C HIS A 100 -8.20 -3.54 -10.28
N GLU A 101 -8.32 -4.85 -10.02
CA GLU A 101 -9.54 -5.63 -10.25
C GLU A 101 -10.69 -5.27 -9.31
N GLY A 102 -10.46 -4.37 -8.35
CA GLY A 102 -11.49 -3.80 -7.49
C GLY A 102 -11.94 -4.67 -6.31
N PHE A 103 -11.43 -5.90 -6.16
CA PHE A 103 -11.80 -6.75 -5.04
C PHE A 103 -11.16 -6.29 -3.74
N CYS A 104 -11.99 -6.04 -2.72
CA CYS A 104 -11.54 -5.63 -1.41
C CYS A 104 -11.21 -6.87 -0.54
N ASN A 105 -9.95 -7.01 -0.13
CA ASN A 105 -9.52 -8.07 0.79
C ASN A 105 -9.96 -7.82 2.24
N PHE A 106 -10.72 -6.75 2.51
CA PHE A 106 -11.15 -6.27 3.83
C PHE A 106 -12.66 -6.12 3.91
N ASP A 107 -13.18 -6.02 5.14
CA ASP A 107 -14.58 -5.70 5.36
C ASP A 107 -14.87 -4.23 5.03
N THR A 108 -15.86 -4.02 4.18
CA THR A 108 -16.31 -2.68 3.78
C THR A 108 -17.82 -2.62 3.68
N LYS A 109 -18.38 -1.44 4.00
CA LYS A 109 -19.82 -1.16 3.84
C LYS A 109 -20.17 -0.64 2.44
N LEU A 110 -19.16 -0.29 1.62
CA LEU A 110 -19.34 0.42 0.37
C LEU A 110 -19.57 -0.50 -0.83
N THR A 111 -19.17 -1.78 -0.72
CA THR A 111 -19.40 -2.77 -1.76
C THR A 111 -19.61 -4.17 -1.16
N ASN A 112 -20.29 -5.04 -1.92
CA ASN A 112 -20.34 -6.47 -1.63
C ASN A 112 -19.22 -7.27 -2.31
N TYR A 113 -18.43 -6.62 -3.16
CA TYR A 113 -17.27 -7.22 -3.84
C TYR A 113 -16.05 -7.20 -2.90
N CYS A 114 -16.17 -7.93 -1.80
CA CYS A 114 -15.15 -8.00 -0.75
C CYS A 114 -15.08 -9.38 -0.10
N ALA A 115 -13.91 -9.74 0.42
CA ALA A 115 -13.62 -11.07 0.94
C ALA A 115 -14.59 -11.57 2.01
N PRO A 116 -15.01 -10.78 3.02
CA PRO A 116 -15.96 -11.22 4.03
C PRO A 116 -17.34 -11.57 3.49
N LYS A 117 -17.77 -10.92 2.38
CA LYS A 117 -19.11 -11.10 1.80
C LYS A 117 -19.16 -12.08 0.63
N GLN A 118 -18.02 -12.69 0.29
CA GLN A 118 -17.88 -13.69 -0.76
C GLN A 118 -17.47 -15.06 -0.18
N ALA A 119 -17.10 -16.02 -1.01
CA ALA A 119 -16.76 -17.39 -0.57
C ALA A 119 -15.64 -17.46 0.48
N CYS A 120 -14.78 -16.46 0.54
CA CYS A 120 -13.74 -16.33 1.55
C CYS A 120 -14.34 -16.27 2.98
N GLY A 121 -15.38 -15.47 3.20
CA GLY A 121 -16.08 -15.30 4.48
C GLY A 121 -15.22 -14.70 5.60
N ARG A 122 -14.04 -14.15 5.29
CA ARG A 122 -13.05 -13.65 6.26
C ARG A 122 -12.51 -12.28 5.84
N ASP A 123 -12.19 -11.46 6.83
CA ASP A 123 -11.43 -10.22 6.64
C ASP A 123 -9.92 -10.54 6.58
N LEU A 124 -9.39 -10.60 5.37
CA LEU A 124 -8.00 -10.98 5.13
C LEU A 124 -7.01 -9.89 5.54
N VAL A 125 -7.44 -8.62 5.50
CA VAL A 125 -6.62 -7.50 5.97
C VAL A 125 -6.54 -7.51 7.49
N HIS A 126 -7.62 -7.84 8.19
CA HIS A 126 -7.57 -8.03 9.64
C HIS A 126 -6.59 -9.14 10.04
N GLU A 127 -6.67 -10.30 9.38
CA GLU A 127 -5.75 -11.42 9.62
C GLU A 127 -4.28 -11.03 9.36
N TYR A 128 -4.03 -10.24 8.31
CA TYR A 128 -2.71 -9.74 7.98
C TYR A 128 -2.17 -8.78 9.05
N VAL A 129 -2.98 -7.83 9.49
CA VAL A 129 -2.60 -6.85 10.52
C VAL A 129 -2.23 -7.55 11.83
N GLU A 130 -3.06 -8.48 12.29
CA GLU A 130 -2.80 -9.27 13.49
C GLU A 130 -1.52 -10.10 13.38
N ALA A 131 -1.30 -10.73 12.23
CA ALA A 131 -0.10 -11.52 11.99
C ALA A 131 1.18 -10.67 11.98
N ALA A 132 1.18 -9.53 11.31
CA ALA A 132 2.32 -8.62 11.25
C ALA A 132 2.68 -8.08 12.64
N ARG A 133 1.68 -7.63 13.40
CA ARG A 133 1.87 -7.12 14.78
C ARG A 133 2.39 -8.19 15.73
N ALA A 134 1.88 -9.43 15.63
CA ALA A 134 2.36 -10.54 16.46
C ALA A 134 3.85 -10.84 16.28
N GLU A 135 4.41 -10.55 15.11
CA GLU A 135 5.84 -10.70 14.81
C GLU A 135 6.64 -9.41 15.02
N GLY A 136 6.00 -8.32 15.50
CA GLY A 136 6.64 -7.03 15.73
C GLY A 136 6.99 -6.28 14.44
N LEU A 137 6.31 -6.58 13.34
CA LEU A 137 6.48 -5.92 12.04
C LEU A 137 5.53 -4.72 11.93
N ARG A 138 5.98 -3.68 11.24
CA ARG A 138 5.13 -2.52 10.92
C ARG A 138 4.18 -2.85 9.79
N VAL A 139 3.00 -2.21 9.83
CA VAL A 139 1.87 -2.52 8.95
C VAL A 139 1.71 -1.46 7.87
N GLY A 140 1.76 -1.88 6.63
CA GLY A 140 1.46 -1.06 5.46
C GLY A 140 0.32 -1.63 4.64
N PHE A 141 -0.46 -0.74 4.03
CA PHE A 141 -1.52 -1.07 3.10
C PHE A 141 -1.20 -0.52 1.72
N TYR A 142 -1.27 -1.38 0.71
CA TYR A 142 -1.35 -0.96 -0.68
C TYR A 142 -2.82 -0.77 -1.07
N TYR A 143 -3.10 0.30 -1.79
CA TYR A 143 -4.42 0.60 -2.31
C TYR A 143 -4.31 1.14 -3.74
N SER A 144 -4.93 0.44 -4.71
CA SER A 144 -5.04 0.94 -6.07
C SER A 144 -6.13 2.00 -6.17
N LEU A 145 -5.78 3.17 -6.72
CA LEU A 145 -6.76 4.21 -7.08
C LEU A 145 -7.58 3.79 -8.31
N MET A 146 -6.97 3.02 -9.23
CA MET A 146 -7.69 2.42 -10.36
C MET A 146 -8.59 1.28 -9.90
N ASP A 147 -9.73 1.10 -10.61
CA ASP A 147 -10.69 0.04 -10.34
C ASP A 147 -11.41 -0.37 -11.62
N TRP A 148 -11.11 -1.58 -12.11
CA TRP A 148 -11.71 -2.12 -13.34
C TRP A 148 -13.11 -2.68 -13.13
N HIS A 149 -13.48 -2.97 -11.88
CA HIS A 149 -14.78 -3.52 -11.52
C HIS A 149 -15.84 -2.42 -11.31
N HIS A 150 -15.43 -1.28 -10.72
CA HIS A 150 -16.39 -0.22 -10.40
C HIS A 150 -17.00 0.37 -11.67
N PRO A 151 -18.35 0.48 -11.79
CA PRO A 151 -19.02 0.93 -13.03
C PRO A 151 -18.63 2.35 -13.47
N ASP A 152 -18.19 3.18 -12.56
CA ASP A 152 -17.71 4.53 -12.85
C ASP A 152 -16.18 4.58 -13.05
N GLY A 153 -15.43 3.50 -12.81
CA GLY A 153 -13.98 3.47 -12.95
C GLY A 153 -13.51 3.81 -14.36
N ALA A 154 -14.06 3.17 -15.39
CA ALA A 154 -13.74 3.47 -16.78
C ALA A 154 -14.29 4.83 -17.25
N ARG A 155 -15.35 5.34 -16.63
CA ARG A 155 -16.05 6.56 -17.00
C ARG A 155 -15.55 7.82 -16.30
N CYS A 156 -14.86 7.70 -15.19
CA CYS A 156 -14.46 8.81 -14.32
C CYS A 156 -13.64 9.89 -15.04
N LYS A 157 -12.95 9.54 -16.12
CA LYS A 157 -12.12 10.47 -16.90
C LYS A 157 -12.95 11.42 -17.77
N THR A 158 -14.13 11.00 -18.24
CA THR A 158 -14.92 11.73 -19.24
C THR A 158 -16.30 12.15 -18.75
N ASP A 159 -16.76 11.66 -17.61
CA ASP A 159 -18.06 11.92 -17.01
C ASP A 159 -17.87 12.44 -15.58
N GLU A 160 -18.15 13.73 -15.37
CA GLU A 160 -17.93 14.39 -14.07
C GLU A 160 -18.81 13.80 -12.95
N ALA A 161 -20.03 13.35 -13.26
CA ALA A 161 -20.90 12.72 -12.28
C ALA A 161 -20.36 11.34 -11.87
N ALA A 162 -19.83 10.57 -12.84
CA ALA A 162 -19.14 9.32 -12.59
C ALA A 162 -17.86 9.55 -11.77
N ARG A 163 -17.08 10.58 -12.11
CA ARG A 163 -15.88 10.96 -11.36
C ARG A 163 -16.19 11.21 -9.87
N ARG A 164 -17.21 12.03 -9.59
CA ARG A 164 -17.58 12.34 -8.19
C ARG A 164 -17.95 11.09 -7.41
N ARG A 165 -18.82 10.24 -7.96
CA ARG A 165 -19.19 8.98 -7.28
C ARG A 165 -18.00 8.06 -7.03
N PHE A 166 -17.10 7.96 -8.03
CA PHE A 166 -15.93 7.11 -7.93
C PHE A 166 -14.88 7.64 -6.95
N VAL A 167 -14.67 8.95 -6.91
CA VAL A 167 -13.80 9.60 -5.93
C VAL A 167 -14.36 9.45 -4.51
N ASP A 168 -15.67 9.67 -4.31
CA ASP A 168 -16.32 9.48 -3.00
C ASP A 168 -16.20 8.02 -2.53
N TYR A 169 -16.39 7.05 -3.43
CA TYR A 169 -16.18 5.64 -3.16
C TYR A 169 -14.74 5.34 -2.75
N THR A 170 -13.77 5.83 -3.50
CA THR A 170 -12.34 5.68 -3.25
C THR A 170 -11.94 6.26 -1.89
N HIS A 171 -12.34 7.51 -1.61
CA HIS A 171 -12.09 8.15 -0.32
C HIS A 171 -12.76 7.40 0.83
N GLY A 172 -13.96 6.88 0.61
CA GLY A 172 -14.67 6.08 1.59
C GLY A 172 -13.93 4.79 1.96
N LEU A 173 -13.44 4.03 0.96
CA LEU A 173 -12.64 2.83 1.21
C LEU A 173 -11.32 3.13 1.93
N VAL A 174 -10.62 4.18 1.53
CA VAL A 174 -9.39 4.63 2.21
C VAL A 174 -9.70 5.06 3.66
N HIS A 175 -10.82 5.75 3.88
CA HIS A 175 -11.26 6.11 5.23
C HIS A 175 -11.50 4.88 6.10
N GLU A 176 -12.22 3.86 5.60
CA GLU A 176 -12.45 2.60 6.34
C GLU A 176 -11.13 1.89 6.67
N LEU A 177 -10.21 1.79 5.71
CA LEU A 177 -8.89 1.21 5.94
C LEU A 177 -8.10 1.95 7.02
N CYS A 178 -8.12 3.27 7.00
CA CYS A 178 -7.39 4.09 7.98
C CYS A 178 -8.07 4.17 9.36
N SER A 179 -9.35 3.76 9.47
CA SER A 179 -10.12 3.85 10.72
C SER A 179 -10.26 2.51 11.44
N ASN A 180 -10.33 1.38 10.72
CA ASN A 180 -10.83 0.12 11.27
C ASN A 180 -9.74 -0.86 11.72
N TYR A 181 -8.47 -0.62 11.38
CA TYR A 181 -7.38 -1.58 11.58
C TYR A 181 -6.33 -1.12 12.60
N GLY A 182 -6.64 -0.10 13.41
CA GLY A 182 -5.72 0.47 14.41
C GLY A 182 -4.58 1.25 13.75
N LYS A 183 -3.41 1.30 14.40
CA LYS A 183 -2.26 2.05 13.89
C LYS A 183 -1.72 1.45 12.59
N LEU A 184 -1.56 2.30 11.57
CA LEU A 184 -0.92 1.98 10.32
C LEU A 184 0.39 2.75 10.21
N ASP A 185 1.39 2.13 9.58
CA ASP A 185 2.71 2.73 9.41
C ASP A 185 2.93 3.24 7.97
N VAL A 186 2.36 2.58 6.96
CA VAL A 186 2.52 2.92 5.54
C VAL A 186 1.18 2.88 4.81
N LEU A 187 0.89 3.91 4.01
CA LEU A 187 -0.12 3.86 2.97
C LEU A 187 0.58 3.98 1.61
N TRP A 188 0.47 2.94 0.82
CA TRP A 188 1.08 2.78 -0.47
C TRP A 188 0.01 2.83 -1.56
N TYR A 189 -0.24 4.02 -2.14
CA TYR A 189 -1.13 4.18 -3.28
C TYR A 189 -0.51 3.65 -4.56
N ASP A 190 -1.35 3.26 -5.50
CA ASP A 190 -0.91 2.86 -6.83
C ASP A 190 -1.89 3.34 -7.91
N VAL A 191 -1.35 3.57 -9.11
CA VAL A 191 -2.06 3.93 -10.34
C VAL A 191 -2.99 5.14 -10.17
N ASP A 192 -2.39 6.33 -10.21
CA ASP A 192 -3.10 7.61 -10.20
C ASP A 192 -3.55 8.10 -11.59
N TRP A 193 -2.95 7.58 -12.65
CA TRP A 193 -3.08 8.11 -14.01
C TRP A 193 -4.47 8.11 -14.68
N PRO A 194 -5.53 7.43 -14.22
CA PRO A 194 -6.88 7.70 -14.74
C PRO A 194 -7.35 9.15 -14.53
N LEU A 195 -6.93 9.78 -13.42
CA LEU A 195 -7.26 11.17 -13.09
C LEU A 195 -5.99 11.93 -12.67
N SER A 196 -6.04 13.27 -12.76
CA SER A 196 -5.01 14.11 -12.14
C SER A 196 -5.13 14.11 -10.61
N PRO A 197 -4.11 14.61 -9.87
CA PRO A 197 -4.21 14.78 -8.42
C PRO A 197 -5.42 15.61 -7.98
N GLU A 198 -5.80 16.63 -8.77
CA GLU A 198 -6.99 17.45 -8.53
C GLU A 198 -8.26 16.63 -8.82
N GLY A 199 -8.26 15.81 -9.87
CA GLY A 199 -9.36 14.91 -10.23
C GLY A 199 -9.65 13.88 -9.13
N TRP A 200 -8.62 13.32 -8.50
CA TRP A 200 -8.72 12.44 -7.34
C TRP A 200 -9.02 13.18 -6.03
N GLU A 201 -8.90 14.51 -6.00
CA GLU A 201 -8.88 15.29 -4.76
C GLU A 201 -7.80 14.76 -3.78
N SER A 202 -6.62 14.41 -4.31
CA SER A 202 -5.57 13.69 -3.57
C SER A 202 -5.09 14.43 -2.32
N VAL A 203 -4.99 15.76 -2.38
CA VAL A 203 -4.61 16.58 -1.21
C VAL A 203 -5.62 16.43 -0.07
N LYS A 204 -6.92 16.45 -0.41
CA LYS A 204 -8.01 16.24 0.57
C LYS A 204 -8.01 14.82 1.13
N MET A 205 -7.81 13.82 0.27
CA MET A 205 -7.70 12.42 0.68
C MET A 205 -6.53 12.22 1.63
N ASN A 206 -5.33 12.72 1.29
CA ASN A 206 -4.15 12.58 2.14
C ASN A 206 -4.28 13.34 3.46
N ALA A 207 -4.92 14.52 3.46
CA ALA A 207 -5.23 15.26 4.68
C ALA A 207 -6.18 14.47 5.61
N MET A 208 -7.18 13.79 5.06
CA MET A 208 -8.04 12.88 5.81
C MET A 208 -7.23 11.72 6.42
N VAL A 209 -6.37 11.08 5.62
CA VAL A 209 -5.50 10.00 6.09
C VAL A 209 -4.62 10.46 7.26
N ARG A 210 -3.96 11.61 7.14
CA ARG A 210 -3.09 12.15 8.20
C ARG A 210 -3.86 12.54 9.46
N LYS A 211 -5.11 12.97 9.32
CA LYS A 211 -5.97 13.23 10.49
C LYS A 211 -6.31 11.93 11.25
N LEU A 212 -6.54 10.83 10.54
CA LEU A 212 -6.84 9.53 11.12
C LEU A 212 -5.59 8.82 11.65
N GLN A 213 -4.46 8.99 10.96
CA GLN A 213 -3.19 8.32 11.18
C GLN A 213 -2.02 9.36 11.14
N PRO A 214 -1.78 10.13 12.21
CA PRO A 214 -0.80 11.23 12.19
C PRO A 214 0.63 10.81 11.86
N GLU A 215 1.02 9.58 12.23
CA GLU A 215 2.37 9.05 12.04
C GLU A 215 2.55 8.21 10.76
N ILE A 216 1.51 8.06 9.95
CA ILE A 216 1.58 7.24 8.73
C ILE A 216 2.50 7.91 7.69
N ILE A 217 3.28 7.12 6.98
CA ILE A 217 4.00 7.59 5.80
C ILE A 217 3.23 7.23 4.53
N ILE A 218 3.26 8.12 3.54
CA ILE A 218 2.50 7.99 2.30
C ILE A 218 3.48 8.11 1.11
N ASN A 219 3.33 7.26 0.10
CA ASN A 219 4.12 7.35 -1.12
C ASN A 219 3.60 8.44 -2.07
N ASN A 220 4.32 8.66 -3.17
CA ASN A 220 3.99 9.71 -4.15
C ASN A 220 2.95 9.29 -5.20
N ARG A 221 2.41 8.07 -5.15
CA ARG A 221 1.55 7.54 -6.23
C ARG A 221 0.07 7.97 -6.15
N SER A 222 -0.26 8.92 -5.31
CA SER A 222 -1.52 9.68 -5.42
C SER A 222 -1.38 10.92 -6.31
N GLY A 223 -0.23 11.09 -6.97
CA GLY A 223 0.12 12.28 -7.75
C GLY A 223 0.58 13.46 -6.88
N VAL A 224 0.55 13.32 -5.55
CA VAL A 224 1.11 14.29 -4.59
C VAL A 224 2.45 13.76 -4.09
N PRO A 225 3.50 14.59 -3.98
CA PRO A 225 4.83 14.13 -3.61
C PRO A 225 4.92 13.34 -2.29
N GLU A 226 4.22 13.74 -1.24
CA GLU A 226 4.17 13.11 0.08
C GLU A 226 5.56 12.72 0.65
N ASP A 227 5.69 11.58 1.36
CA ASP A 227 6.90 11.28 2.14
C ASP A 227 8.03 10.63 1.33
N PHE A 228 7.71 9.79 0.35
CA PHE A 228 8.73 9.05 -0.43
C PHE A 228 8.30 8.70 -1.84
N SER A 229 9.29 8.52 -2.72
CA SER A 229 9.11 8.05 -4.11
C SER A 229 9.35 6.55 -4.23
N THR A 230 8.77 5.95 -5.26
CA THR A 230 8.77 4.49 -5.45
C THR A 230 9.30 4.08 -6.84
N PRO A 231 10.63 4.17 -7.10
CA PRO A 231 11.20 3.58 -8.30
C PRO A 231 10.88 2.09 -8.36
N GLU A 232 10.35 1.66 -9.50
CA GLU A 232 9.83 0.30 -9.69
C GLU A 232 10.74 -0.51 -10.60
N GLN A 233 11.08 -1.74 -10.19
CA GLN A 233 11.93 -2.69 -10.91
C GLN A 233 13.36 -2.20 -11.21
N HIS A 234 13.75 -1.06 -10.66
CA HIS A 234 15.12 -0.54 -10.78
C HIS A 234 15.56 0.16 -9.49
N ILE A 235 16.86 0.26 -9.29
CA ILE A 235 17.43 0.95 -8.14
C ILE A 235 18.04 2.25 -8.64
N THR A 236 17.31 3.34 -8.44
CA THR A 236 17.75 4.68 -8.79
C THR A 236 17.43 5.62 -7.65
N ALA A 237 18.48 6.17 -7.04
CA ALA A 237 18.32 7.16 -5.99
C ALA A 237 17.61 8.40 -6.55
N VAL A 238 16.60 8.87 -5.85
CA VAL A 238 15.90 10.11 -6.19
C VAL A 238 16.57 11.25 -5.44
N ALA A 239 17.08 12.24 -6.18
CA ALA A 239 17.84 13.36 -5.59
C ALA A 239 16.97 14.14 -4.58
N ASN A 240 17.55 14.43 -3.41
CA ASN A 240 16.92 15.22 -2.34
C ASN A 240 15.55 14.70 -1.88
N ARG A 241 15.34 13.37 -1.95
CA ARG A 241 14.05 12.77 -1.61
C ARG A 241 14.25 11.37 -1.00
N ASN A 242 13.37 11.00 -0.08
CA ASN A 242 13.25 9.61 0.37
C ASN A 242 12.73 8.74 -0.79
N TRP A 243 13.23 7.53 -0.92
CA TRP A 243 12.83 6.61 -1.98
C TRP A 243 12.89 5.14 -1.54
N GLU A 244 12.02 4.35 -2.12
CA GLU A 244 11.88 2.92 -1.89
C GLU A 244 11.80 2.20 -3.23
N SER A 245 12.78 1.36 -3.53
CA SER A 245 12.70 0.52 -4.73
C SER A 245 11.82 -0.69 -4.46
N CYS A 246 10.70 -0.80 -5.17
CA CYS A 246 9.86 -1.99 -5.14
C CYS A 246 10.22 -2.91 -6.31
N MET A 247 10.39 -4.21 -6.00
CA MET A 247 10.80 -5.22 -6.98
C MET A 247 10.13 -6.56 -6.74
N THR A 248 9.84 -7.25 -7.84
CA THR A 248 9.40 -8.64 -7.84
C THR A 248 10.54 -9.61 -7.58
N MET A 249 10.24 -10.82 -7.13
CA MET A 249 11.20 -11.92 -7.06
C MET A 249 11.40 -12.58 -8.43
N ASN A 250 10.42 -12.53 -9.30
CA ASN A 250 10.38 -12.98 -10.69
C ASN A 250 9.97 -11.81 -11.60
N ASP A 251 9.23 -12.01 -12.68
CA ASP A 251 8.77 -10.95 -13.58
C ASP A 251 7.35 -10.43 -13.25
N SER A 252 6.60 -11.13 -12.38
CA SER A 252 5.21 -10.83 -12.05
C SER A 252 5.04 -10.32 -10.61
N TRP A 253 4.10 -9.39 -10.35
CA TRP A 253 3.73 -8.99 -9.00
C TRP A 253 2.82 -10.02 -8.33
N GLY A 254 1.70 -10.37 -8.94
CA GLY A 254 0.84 -11.45 -8.49
C GLY A 254 1.34 -12.82 -8.94
N TYR A 255 0.88 -13.89 -8.27
CA TYR A 255 1.27 -15.25 -8.61
C TYR A 255 1.01 -15.57 -10.10
N ASN A 256 2.06 -15.98 -10.78
CA ASN A 256 2.03 -16.45 -12.15
C ASN A 256 2.67 -17.84 -12.22
N ARG A 257 1.86 -18.86 -12.58
CA ARG A 257 2.33 -20.25 -12.62
C ARG A 257 3.36 -20.50 -13.72
N ALA A 258 3.33 -19.70 -14.77
CA ALA A 258 4.24 -19.83 -15.91
C ALA A 258 5.52 -19.02 -15.76
N ASP A 259 5.64 -18.20 -14.71
CA ASP A 259 6.80 -17.32 -14.48
C ASP A 259 7.77 -18.01 -13.50
N ASP A 260 8.84 -18.55 -14.05
CA ASP A 260 9.93 -19.21 -13.32
C ASP A 260 11.26 -18.45 -13.40
N ASN A 261 11.24 -17.20 -13.91
CA ASN A 261 12.42 -16.34 -14.03
C ASN A 261 12.83 -15.71 -12.70
N TRP A 262 13.17 -16.53 -11.72
CA TRP A 262 13.47 -16.08 -10.36
C TRP A 262 14.81 -15.37 -10.25
N LYS A 263 14.81 -14.20 -9.60
CA LYS A 263 16.03 -13.52 -9.18
C LYS A 263 16.79 -14.38 -8.18
N SER A 264 18.10 -14.54 -8.40
CA SER A 264 18.93 -15.30 -7.47
C SER A 264 19.01 -14.63 -6.08
N ALA A 265 19.22 -15.41 -5.03
CA ALA A 265 19.46 -14.88 -3.68
C ALA A 265 20.60 -13.85 -3.67
N LYS A 266 21.67 -14.08 -4.47
CA LYS A 266 22.78 -13.13 -4.64
C LYS A 266 22.31 -11.80 -5.21
N THR A 267 21.41 -11.82 -6.20
CA THR A 267 20.83 -10.60 -6.80
C THR A 267 20.00 -9.84 -5.77
N ILE A 268 19.14 -10.52 -5.02
CA ILE A 268 18.28 -9.91 -4.00
C ILE A 268 19.12 -9.25 -2.90
N VAL A 269 20.12 -9.95 -2.36
CA VAL A 269 21.02 -9.41 -1.33
C VAL A 269 21.84 -8.21 -1.86
N ARG A 270 22.30 -8.26 -3.12
CA ARG A 270 22.99 -7.13 -3.76
C ARG A 270 22.07 -5.93 -3.90
N ASN A 271 20.84 -6.12 -4.33
CA ASN A 271 19.84 -5.06 -4.48
C ASN A 271 19.55 -4.39 -3.14
N LEU A 272 19.29 -5.16 -2.09
CA LEU A 272 19.13 -4.64 -0.73
C LEU A 272 20.34 -3.81 -0.29
N GLY A 273 21.56 -4.34 -0.44
CA GLY A 273 22.79 -3.63 -0.11
C GLY A 273 22.99 -2.36 -0.92
N THR A 274 22.56 -2.35 -2.19
CA THR A 274 22.64 -1.16 -3.05
C THR A 274 21.64 -0.10 -2.63
N CYS A 275 20.38 -0.46 -2.37
CA CYS A 275 19.37 0.46 -1.83
C CYS A 275 19.86 1.09 -0.53
N ALA A 276 20.32 0.28 0.43
CA ALA A 276 20.77 0.77 1.73
C ALA A 276 21.97 1.73 1.63
N ARG A 277 22.97 1.41 0.80
CA ARG A 277 24.14 2.30 0.59
C ARG A 277 23.75 3.64 -0.05
N GLN A 278 22.72 3.66 -0.90
CA GLN A 278 22.25 4.88 -1.56
C GLN A 278 21.17 5.63 -0.74
N GLY A 279 20.91 5.20 0.51
CA GLY A 279 19.99 5.86 1.42
C GLY A 279 18.52 5.48 1.23
N GLY A 280 18.18 4.56 0.30
CA GLY A 280 16.82 4.11 0.03
C GLY A 280 16.43 2.84 0.78
N ASN A 281 15.16 2.45 0.63
CA ASN A 281 14.61 1.19 1.10
C ASN A 281 14.41 0.20 -0.06
N TYR A 282 14.35 -1.07 0.28
CA TYR A 282 14.05 -2.16 -0.64
C TYR A 282 12.77 -2.87 -0.21
N LEU A 283 11.73 -2.80 -1.04
CA LEU A 283 10.44 -3.47 -0.84
C LEU A 283 10.36 -4.66 -1.80
N LEU A 284 10.59 -5.87 -1.28
CA LEU A 284 10.65 -7.10 -2.07
C LEU A 284 9.30 -7.79 -2.08
N ASN A 285 8.77 -8.02 -3.28
CA ASN A 285 7.46 -8.61 -3.48
C ASN A 285 7.47 -10.15 -3.41
N ILE A 286 6.41 -10.67 -2.83
CA ILE A 286 5.97 -12.07 -2.97
C ILE A 286 4.60 -12.06 -3.65
N GLY A 287 4.43 -12.93 -4.65
CA GLY A 287 3.19 -13.10 -5.41
C GLY A 287 2.33 -14.25 -4.92
#